data_a02b8b9c68963abff792a503b50c651f
#
_entry.id   a02b8b9c68963abff792a503b50c651f
#
_cell.length_a   1.000
_cell.length_b   1.000
_cell.length_c   1.000
_cell.angle_alpha   90.00
_cell.angle_beta   90.00
_cell.angle_gamma   90.00
#
_symmetry.space_group_name_H-M   'P 1'
#
loop_
_entity.id
_entity.type
_entity.pdbx_description
1 polymer ?
#
loop_
_entity_poly.entity_id
_entity_poly.type
_entity_poly.pdbx_seq_one_letter_code
_entity_poly.pdbx_strand_id
1 'polypeptide(L)'
;MMTPPKDLVRAHLPRGTRTLVGALTEQLTGMLCIAEDQPRRDNGVTIDWGVRDVYGLPQLVIQHGYSDRDRRAVAALVARAKSVLLETGAWFFHTHAVKTFSHAVGTVRMGVDPGTSPLDGDGRFRGVDNLWVSDGSALPMSAGVNPSLTIAANALRVGEAILS
;
A
#
# COMPACT_ATOMS: atom_id res chain seq x y z
N MET A 1 10.56 10.18 -13.97
CA MET A 1 10.98 11.20 -13.01
C MET A 1 9.86 12.21 -12.90
N MET A 2 9.43 12.56 -11.72
CA MET A 2 8.35 13.53 -11.51
C MET A 2 8.89 14.75 -10.77
N THR A 3 8.59 15.94 -11.27
CA THR A 3 8.81 17.17 -10.49
C THR A 3 7.78 17.21 -9.38
N PRO A 4 8.18 17.35 -8.10
CA PRO A 4 7.21 17.37 -7.00
C PRO A 4 6.33 18.62 -7.09
N PRO A 5 5.04 18.51 -6.70
CA PRO A 5 4.14 19.66 -6.66
C PRO A 5 4.71 20.79 -5.79
N LYS A 6 4.65 22.03 -6.28
CA LYS A 6 5.21 23.21 -5.57
C LYS A 6 4.66 23.34 -4.13
N ASP A 7 3.40 22.99 -3.93
CA ASP A 7 2.76 23.08 -2.62
C ASP A 7 3.27 22.02 -1.64
N LEU A 8 3.60 20.82 -2.12
CA LEU A 8 4.21 19.76 -1.30
C LEU A 8 5.60 20.19 -0.82
N VAL A 9 6.40 20.78 -1.71
CA VAL A 9 7.74 21.28 -1.37
C VAL A 9 7.64 22.42 -0.34
N ARG A 10 6.73 23.37 -0.54
CA ARG A 10 6.52 24.50 0.38
C ARG A 10 6.04 24.07 1.77
N ALA A 11 5.22 23.03 1.87
CA ALA A 11 4.70 22.56 3.15
C ALA A 11 5.80 22.01 4.08
N HIS A 12 6.89 21.47 3.51
CA HIS A 12 7.96 20.80 4.27
C HIS A 12 9.20 21.68 4.52
N LEU A 13 9.17 22.97 4.10
CA LEU A 13 10.30 23.87 4.26
C LEU A 13 10.09 24.90 5.36
N PRO A 14 11.14 25.28 6.11
CA PRO A 14 11.10 26.41 7.04
C PRO A 14 10.64 27.69 6.34
N ARG A 15 9.86 28.52 7.06
CA ARG A 15 9.22 29.72 6.48
C ARG A 15 10.17 30.68 5.76
N GLY A 16 11.45 30.81 6.19
CA GLY A 16 12.45 31.70 5.59
C GLY A 16 13.09 31.20 4.28
N THR A 17 12.98 29.89 3.99
CA THR A 17 13.62 29.28 2.80
C THR A 17 12.66 29.09 1.63
N ARG A 18 11.35 29.33 1.82
CA ARG A 18 10.28 29.05 0.85
C ARG A 18 10.46 29.80 -0.49
N THR A 19 10.95 31.03 -0.45
CA THR A 19 11.14 31.86 -1.66
C THR A 19 12.32 31.36 -2.48
N LEU A 20 13.45 31.04 -1.84
CA LEU A 20 14.64 30.54 -2.52
C LEU A 20 14.40 29.15 -3.13
N VAL A 21 13.76 28.26 -2.39
CA VAL A 21 13.45 26.89 -2.88
C VAL A 21 12.34 26.93 -3.92
N GLY A 22 11.43 27.91 -3.88
CA GLY A 22 10.42 28.10 -4.92
C GLY A 22 11.03 28.35 -6.31
N ALA A 23 12.16 29.06 -6.37
CA ALA A 23 12.91 29.29 -7.61
C ALA A 23 13.64 28.01 -8.10
N LEU A 24 13.99 27.11 -7.20
CA LEU A 24 14.68 25.85 -7.51
C LEU A 24 13.74 24.68 -7.74
N THR A 25 12.43 24.86 -7.60
CA THR A 25 11.45 23.75 -7.67
C THR A 25 11.47 23.02 -9.01
N GLU A 26 11.81 23.74 -10.10
CA GLU A 26 11.92 23.15 -11.44
C GLU A 26 13.16 22.26 -11.61
N GLN A 27 14.14 22.40 -10.73
CA GLN A 27 15.36 21.59 -10.70
C GLN A 27 15.22 20.37 -9.76
N LEU A 28 14.10 20.26 -9.01
CA LEU A 28 13.85 19.14 -8.12
C LEU A 28 13.30 17.95 -8.89
N THR A 29 13.89 16.80 -8.68
CA THR A 29 13.42 15.53 -9.20
C THR A 29 12.94 14.63 -8.04
N GLY A 30 11.71 14.11 -8.17
CA GLY A 30 11.16 13.15 -7.23
C GLY A 30 11.31 11.71 -7.74
N MET A 31 11.69 10.80 -6.83
CA MET A 31 11.66 9.36 -7.05
C MET A 31 10.76 8.72 -6.01
N LEU A 32 9.68 8.07 -6.46
CA LEU A 32 8.79 7.32 -5.59
C LEU A 32 9.36 5.91 -5.39
N CYS A 33 9.60 5.55 -4.14
CA CYS A 33 10.05 4.22 -3.75
C CYS A 33 8.86 3.46 -3.16
N ILE A 34 8.45 2.36 -3.80
CA ILE A 34 7.39 1.47 -3.35
C ILE A 34 8.04 0.12 -3.07
N ALA A 35 7.90 -0.38 -1.86
CA ALA A 35 8.36 -1.71 -1.45
C ALA A 35 7.16 -2.58 -1.13
N GLU A 36 7.26 -3.86 -1.47
CA GLU A 36 6.32 -4.88 -1.03
C GLU A 36 6.41 -5.08 0.48
N ASP A 37 5.28 -5.16 1.17
CA ASP A 37 5.20 -5.56 2.56
C ASP A 37 4.72 -7.00 2.73
N GLN A 38 5.02 -7.59 3.88
CA GLN A 38 4.62 -8.96 4.19
C GLN A 38 3.30 -9.00 4.95
N PRO A 39 2.46 -10.01 4.66
CA PRO A 39 1.25 -10.24 5.44
C PRO A 39 1.62 -10.57 6.89
N ARG A 40 0.87 -9.99 7.84
CA ARG A 40 1.05 -10.18 9.27
C ARG A 40 -0.30 -10.55 9.90
N ARG A 41 -0.28 -11.43 10.91
CA ARG A 41 -1.49 -11.84 11.63
C ARG A 41 -2.07 -10.72 12.49
N ASP A 42 -1.23 -9.82 12.96
CA ASP A 42 -1.59 -8.66 13.77
C ASP A 42 -2.04 -7.44 12.96
N ASN A 43 -1.93 -7.50 11.62
CA ASN A 43 -2.59 -6.56 10.72
C ASN A 43 -4.01 -7.03 10.42
N GLY A 44 -4.99 -6.16 10.55
CA GLY A 44 -6.37 -6.55 10.30
C GLY A 44 -7.37 -5.42 10.53
N VAL A 45 -8.63 -5.78 10.33
CA VAL A 45 -9.78 -4.92 10.58
C VAL A 45 -10.63 -5.56 11.66
N THR A 46 -10.95 -4.82 12.69
CA THR A 46 -11.83 -5.24 13.78
C THR A 46 -13.00 -4.26 13.93
N ILE A 47 -14.00 -4.65 14.70
CA ILE A 47 -15.18 -3.82 14.96
C ILE A 47 -15.14 -3.35 16.42
N ASP A 48 -15.18 -2.04 16.62
CA ASP A 48 -15.43 -1.46 17.94
C ASP A 48 -16.94 -1.27 18.13
N TRP A 49 -17.54 -2.13 18.93
CA TRP A 49 -18.95 -2.10 19.23
C TRP A 49 -19.34 -0.95 20.20
N GLY A 50 -18.38 -0.39 20.90
CA GLY A 50 -18.59 0.71 21.87
C GLY A 50 -18.66 2.09 21.22
N VAL A 51 -18.15 2.23 20.01
CA VAL A 51 -18.15 3.49 19.24
C VAL A 51 -18.99 3.34 17.99
N ARG A 52 -19.78 4.35 17.68
CA ARG A 52 -20.63 4.39 16.47
C ARG A 52 -20.27 5.55 15.59
N ASP A 53 -20.36 5.32 14.29
CA ASP A 53 -20.21 6.36 13.27
C ASP A 53 -21.46 7.27 13.19
N VAL A 54 -21.43 8.23 12.26
CA VAL A 54 -22.53 9.18 12.03
C VAL A 54 -23.83 8.54 11.56
N TYR A 55 -23.79 7.28 11.10
CA TYR A 55 -24.94 6.49 10.65
C TYR A 55 -25.43 5.49 11.71
N GLY A 56 -24.81 5.49 12.90
CA GLY A 56 -25.14 4.56 13.98
C GLY A 56 -24.53 3.16 13.82
N LEU A 57 -23.66 2.94 12.83
CA LEU A 57 -22.97 1.68 12.63
C LEU A 57 -21.74 1.57 13.57
N PRO A 58 -21.36 0.37 14.02
CA PRO A 58 -20.14 0.16 14.79
C PRO A 58 -18.91 0.63 14.02
N GLN A 59 -17.97 1.26 14.72
CA GLN A 59 -16.76 1.79 14.11
C GLN A 59 -15.81 0.67 13.71
N LEU A 60 -15.24 0.75 12.49
CA LEU A 60 -14.13 -0.10 12.06
C LEU A 60 -12.81 0.41 12.62
N VAL A 61 -12.01 -0.50 13.16
CA VAL A 61 -10.65 -0.22 13.64
C VAL A 61 -9.67 -0.96 12.73
N ILE A 62 -8.80 -0.21 12.06
CA ILE A 62 -7.75 -0.74 11.20
C ILE A 62 -6.46 -0.78 12.02
N GLN A 63 -5.95 -1.98 12.28
CA GLN A 63 -4.64 -2.21 12.87
C GLN A 63 -3.65 -2.58 11.78
N HIS A 64 -2.59 -1.78 11.63
CA HIS A 64 -1.57 -2.00 10.62
C HIS A 64 -0.19 -1.62 11.14
N GLY A 65 0.80 -2.49 10.86
CA GLY A 65 2.19 -2.26 11.18
C GLY A 65 3.13 -2.97 10.20
N TYR A 66 4.31 -2.42 10.01
CA TYR A 66 5.35 -3.01 9.17
C TYR A 66 6.30 -3.88 9.98
N SER A 67 6.76 -4.98 9.39
CA SER A 67 7.81 -5.82 9.95
C SER A 67 9.18 -5.14 9.87
N ASP A 68 10.17 -5.67 10.61
CA ASP A 68 11.55 -5.19 10.47
C ASP A 68 12.14 -5.49 9.09
N ARG A 69 11.69 -6.58 8.45
CA ARG A 69 12.04 -6.87 7.05
C ARG A 69 11.54 -5.78 6.12
N ASP A 70 10.29 -5.36 6.25
CA ASP A 70 9.68 -4.33 5.40
C ASP A 70 10.42 -3.00 5.57
N ARG A 71 10.69 -2.62 6.82
CA ARG A 71 11.49 -1.42 7.13
C ARG A 71 12.88 -1.46 6.50
N ARG A 72 13.57 -2.62 6.57
CA ARG A 72 14.88 -2.79 5.91
C ARG A 72 14.78 -2.74 4.39
N ALA A 73 13.74 -3.33 3.79
CA ALA A 73 13.52 -3.30 2.34
C ALA A 73 13.32 -1.85 1.84
N VAL A 74 12.49 -1.06 2.54
CA VAL A 74 12.31 0.38 2.22
C VAL A 74 13.63 1.13 2.36
N ALA A 75 14.39 0.92 3.43
CA ALA A 75 15.68 1.59 3.64
C ALA A 75 16.69 1.25 2.52
N ALA A 76 16.77 -0.01 2.12
CA ALA A 76 17.64 -0.45 1.03
C ALA A 76 17.22 0.16 -0.32
N LEU A 77 15.90 0.20 -0.59
CA LEU A 77 15.37 0.79 -1.81
C LEU A 77 15.65 2.30 -1.88
N VAL A 78 15.46 3.03 -0.77
CA VAL A 78 15.77 4.46 -0.68
C VAL A 78 17.27 4.72 -0.84
N ALA A 79 18.13 3.90 -0.25
CA ALA A 79 19.57 4.00 -0.44
C ALA A 79 19.96 3.81 -1.91
N ARG A 80 19.37 2.83 -2.59
CA ARG A 80 19.60 2.59 -4.01
C ARG A 80 19.08 3.73 -4.89
N ALA A 81 17.91 4.27 -4.58
CA ALA A 81 17.35 5.43 -5.28
C ALA A 81 18.28 6.66 -5.16
N LYS A 82 18.82 6.90 -3.96
CA LYS A 82 19.82 7.98 -3.76
C LYS A 82 21.09 7.77 -4.59
N SER A 83 21.60 6.52 -4.68
CA SER A 83 22.77 6.23 -5.52
C SER A 83 22.49 6.55 -6.99
N VAL A 84 21.31 6.17 -7.51
CA VAL A 84 20.92 6.51 -8.89
C VAL A 84 20.84 8.02 -9.10
N LEU A 85 20.26 8.73 -8.15
CA LEU A 85 20.16 10.20 -8.24
C LEU A 85 21.55 10.89 -8.17
N LEU A 86 22.49 10.37 -7.38
CA LEU A 86 23.88 10.87 -7.33
C LEU A 86 24.55 10.76 -8.71
N GLU A 87 24.40 9.63 -9.40
CA GLU A 87 24.95 9.43 -10.75
C GLU A 87 24.34 10.42 -11.79
N THR A 88 23.14 10.94 -11.52
CA THR A 88 22.53 12.01 -12.36
C THR A 88 22.92 13.43 -11.95
N GLY A 89 23.87 13.59 -11.00
CA GLY A 89 24.36 14.88 -10.56
C GLY A 89 23.57 15.52 -9.41
N ALA A 90 22.68 14.78 -8.76
CA ALA A 90 22.00 15.28 -7.57
C ALA A 90 22.99 15.40 -6.40
N TRP A 91 23.00 16.54 -5.72
CA TRP A 91 23.89 16.84 -4.59
C TRP A 91 23.16 17.02 -3.26
N PHE A 92 21.83 17.11 -3.28
CA PHE A 92 20.99 17.25 -2.10
C PHE A 92 19.81 16.26 -2.16
N PHE A 93 19.46 15.69 -1.00
CA PHE A 93 18.35 14.73 -0.87
C PHE A 93 17.45 15.11 0.29
N HIS A 94 16.15 15.07 0.03
CA HIS A 94 15.12 15.07 1.05
C HIS A 94 14.29 13.79 0.91
N THR A 95 14.15 13.05 2.00
CA THR A 95 13.34 11.83 2.03
C THR A 95 12.07 12.10 2.82
N HIS A 96 10.92 11.86 2.21
CA HIS A 96 9.61 11.97 2.84
C HIS A 96 8.88 10.63 2.81
N ALA A 97 8.36 10.19 3.97
CA ALA A 97 7.54 9.00 4.04
C ALA A 97 6.09 9.34 3.66
N VAL A 98 5.61 8.75 2.58
CA VAL A 98 4.19 8.84 2.20
C VAL A 98 3.41 7.84 3.05
N LYS A 99 2.45 8.36 3.83
CA LYS A 99 1.55 7.56 4.65
C LYS A 99 0.21 7.44 3.93
N THR A 100 -0.03 6.31 3.31
CA THR A 100 -1.27 6.03 2.59
C THR A 100 -1.61 4.54 2.66
N PHE A 101 -2.90 4.22 2.59
CA PHE A 101 -3.42 2.86 2.45
C PHE A 101 -3.96 2.60 1.04
N SER A 102 -3.40 3.25 0.03
CA SER A 102 -3.91 3.19 -1.35
C SER A 102 -3.86 1.79 -1.98
N HIS A 103 -3.09 0.86 -1.42
CA HIS A 103 -2.93 -0.49 -1.96
C HIS A 103 -3.20 -1.56 -0.90
N ALA A 104 -4.20 -1.33 -0.04
CA ALA A 104 -4.59 -2.29 0.99
C ALA A 104 -5.08 -3.61 0.35
N VAL A 105 -4.54 -4.74 0.82
CA VAL A 105 -4.85 -6.09 0.34
C VAL A 105 -4.85 -7.08 1.52
N GLY A 106 -5.36 -8.30 1.31
CA GLY A 106 -5.11 -9.45 2.18
C GLY A 106 -5.95 -9.56 3.44
N THR A 107 -7.01 -8.78 3.62
CA THR A 107 -7.89 -8.90 4.80
C THR A 107 -8.70 -10.21 4.80
N VAL A 108 -8.95 -10.80 3.62
CA VAL A 108 -9.62 -12.10 3.43
C VAL A 108 -8.83 -12.92 2.40
N ARG A 109 -7.56 -13.16 2.69
CA ARG A 109 -6.65 -13.73 1.69
C ARG A 109 -7.00 -15.13 1.25
N MET A 110 -6.80 -15.40 -0.05
CA MET A 110 -6.87 -16.74 -0.63
C MET A 110 -5.58 -17.53 -0.35
N GLY A 111 -5.67 -18.86 -0.38
CA GLY A 111 -4.52 -19.74 -0.23
C GLY A 111 -4.88 -21.20 -0.21
N VAL A 112 -3.87 -22.06 -0.24
CA VAL A 112 -4.04 -23.51 -0.25
C VAL A 112 -4.37 -24.06 1.14
N ASP A 113 -3.71 -23.52 2.17
CA ASP A 113 -3.85 -24.00 3.54
C ASP A 113 -5.07 -23.40 4.24
N PRO A 114 -6.09 -24.21 4.61
CA PRO A 114 -7.28 -23.73 5.32
C PRO A 114 -6.98 -23.12 6.70
N GLY A 115 -5.88 -23.51 7.35
CA GLY A 115 -5.48 -22.97 8.65
C GLY A 115 -4.99 -21.52 8.60
N THR A 116 -4.63 -21.04 7.42
CA THR A 116 -4.06 -19.70 7.22
C THR A 116 -4.81 -18.85 6.22
N SER A 117 -5.74 -19.41 5.45
CA SER A 117 -6.45 -18.74 4.36
C SER A 117 -7.95 -18.97 4.46
N PRO A 118 -8.76 -17.93 4.71
CA PRO A 118 -10.22 -18.04 4.73
C PRO A 118 -10.83 -18.35 3.36
N LEU A 119 -10.15 -17.99 2.26
CA LEU A 119 -10.55 -18.36 0.92
C LEU A 119 -9.68 -19.50 0.38
N ASP A 120 -10.27 -20.32 -0.47
CA ASP A 120 -9.52 -21.28 -1.29
C ASP A 120 -8.82 -20.62 -2.50
N GLY A 121 -8.22 -21.44 -3.37
CA GLY A 121 -7.54 -20.94 -4.57
C GLY A 121 -8.47 -20.27 -5.58
N ASP A 122 -9.77 -20.57 -5.56
CA ASP A 122 -10.77 -20.01 -6.48
C ASP A 122 -11.48 -18.78 -5.92
N GLY A 123 -11.05 -18.31 -4.74
CA GLY A 123 -11.62 -17.14 -4.07
C GLY A 123 -12.93 -17.43 -3.34
N ARG A 124 -13.32 -18.73 -3.20
CA ARG A 124 -14.50 -19.14 -2.46
C ARG A 124 -14.22 -19.13 -0.96
N PHE A 125 -15.14 -18.63 -0.17
CA PHE A 125 -15.03 -18.60 1.28
C PHE A 125 -15.22 -20.01 1.86
N ARG A 126 -14.25 -20.49 2.63
CA ARG A 126 -14.28 -21.83 3.21
C ARG A 126 -15.42 -21.96 4.22
N GLY A 127 -16.23 -23.01 4.05
CA GLY A 127 -17.39 -23.27 4.89
C GLY A 127 -18.66 -22.48 4.52
N VAL A 128 -18.63 -21.70 3.43
CA VAL A 128 -19.82 -21.02 2.89
C VAL A 128 -19.91 -21.28 1.39
N ASP A 129 -20.95 -21.99 0.97
CA ASP A 129 -21.04 -22.54 -0.38
C ASP A 129 -21.31 -21.52 -1.48
N ASN A 130 -21.85 -20.36 -1.16
CA ASN A 130 -22.29 -19.34 -2.11
C ASN A 130 -21.63 -17.97 -1.89
N LEU A 131 -20.41 -17.94 -1.31
CA LEU A 131 -19.68 -16.72 -1.05
C LEU A 131 -18.30 -16.76 -1.68
N TRP A 132 -18.02 -15.79 -2.55
CA TRP A 132 -16.72 -15.55 -3.17
C TRP A 132 -16.25 -14.12 -2.93
N VAL A 133 -14.94 -13.93 -2.96
CA VAL A 133 -14.29 -12.62 -2.83
C VAL A 133 -13.35 -12.41 -4.00
N SER A 134 -13.56 -11.33 -4.77
CA SER A 134 -12.86 -11.07 -6.02
C SER A 134 -12.09 -9.74 -6.05
N ASP A 135 -12.06 -9.00 -4.94
CA ASP A 135 -11.36 -7.73 -4.81
C ASP A 135 -9.93 -7.89 -4.24
N GLY A 136 -9.28 -6.77 -3.94
CA GLY A 136 -7.93 -6.75 -3.39
C GLY A 136 -7.78 -7.46 -2.04
N SER A 137 -8.87 -7.61 -1.28
CA SER A 137 -8.83 -8.31 0.01
C SER A 137 -8.48 -9.80 -0.12
N ALA A 138 -8.76 -10.41 -1.29
CA ALA A 138 -8.41 -11.80 -1.60
C ALA A 138 -6.91 -12.01 -1.87
N LEU A 139 -6.16 -10.97 -2.25
CA LEU A 139 -4.73 -11.11 -2.56
C LEU A 139 -3.92 -11.41 -1.29
N PRO A 140 -3.05 -12.45 -1.30
CA PRO A 140 -2.33 -12.87 -0.08
C PRO A 140 -1.21 -11.92 0.34
N MET A 141 -0.74 -11.06 -0.56
CA MET A 141 0.34 -10.10 -0.32
C MET A 141 0.21 -8.88 -1.25
N SER A 142 0.79 -7.75 -0.83
CA SER A 142 0.97 -6.61 -1.73
C SER A 142 2.06 -6.91 -2.75
N ALA A 143 1.95 -6.34 -3.94
CA ALA A 143 3.02 -6.37 -4.92
C ALA A 143 3.87 -5.09 -4.83
N GLY A 144 5.04 -5.09 -5.45
CA GLY A 144 5.91 -3.90 -5.55
C GLY A 144 5.37 -2.81 -6.48
N VAL A 145 4.18 -3.01 -7.06
CA VAL A 145 3.47 -2.09 -7.97
C VAL A 145 1.99 -2.06 -7.67
N ASN A 146 1.27 -1.10 -8.25
CA ASN A 146 -0.17 -0.92 -8.08
C ASN A 146 -0.95 -2.20 -8.43
N PRO A 147 -1.82 -2.74 -7.57
CA PRO A 147 -2.42 -4.06 -7.74
C PRO A 147 -3.68 -4.08 -8.63
N SER A 148 -4.17 -2.96 -9.13
CA SER A 148 -5.48 -2.85 -9.80
C SER A 148 -5.64 -3.82 -10.98
N LEU A 149 -4.61 -3.99 -11.82
CA LEU A 149 -4.67 -4.92 -12.95
C LEU A 149 -4.71 -6.38 -12.47
N THR A 150 -3.93 -6.72 -11.45
CA THR A 150 -3.94 -8.05 -10.83
C THR A 150 -5.29 -8.35 -10.18
N ILE A 151 -5.90 -7.37 -9.51
CA ILE A 151 -7.24 -7.49 -8.93
C ILE A 151 -8.27 -7.77 -10.03
N ALA A 152 -8.26 -7.02 -11.14
CA ALA A 152 -9.18 -7.21 -12.24
C ALA A 152 -9.01 -8.60 -12.90
N ALA A 153 -7.78 -9.04 -13.13
CA ALA A 153 -7.51 -10.37 -13.66
C ALA A 153 -7.97 -11.49 -12.71
N ASN A 154 -7.75 -11.33 -11.41
CA ASN A 154 -8.24 -12.28 -10.41
C ASN A 154 -9.79 -12.30 -10.35
N ALA A 155 -10.43 -11.15 -10.47
CA ALA A 155 -11.91 -11.06 -10.49
C ALA A 155 -12.52 -11.83 -11.67
N LEU A 156 -11.92 -11.75 -12.86
CA LEU A 156 -12.34 -12.56 -14.02
C LEU A 156 -12.19 -14.05 -13.75
N ARG A 157 -11.05 -14.48 -13.20
CA ARG A 157 -10.80 -15.87 -12.83
C ARG A 157 -11.81 -16.39 -11.79
N VAL A 158 -12.14 -15.60 -10.77
CA VAL A 158 -13.18 -15.94 -9.78
C VAL A 158 -14.55 -16.03 -10.46
N GLY A 159 -14.86 -15.14 -11.41
CA GLY A 159 -16.11 -15.20 -12.19
C GLY A 159 -16.24 -16.50 -13.00
N GLU A 160 -15.14 -16.95 -13.61
CA GLU A 160 -15.11 -18.26 -14.32
C GLU A 160 -15.33 -19.42 -13.35
N ALA A 161 -14.73 -19.40 -12.16
CA ALA A 161 -14.93 -20.43 -11.15
C ALA A 161 -16.35 -20.48 -10.57
N ILE A 162 -17.10 -19.38 -10.56
CA ILE A 162 -18.52 -19.34 -10.17
C ILE A 162 -19.41 -20.02 -11.22
N LEU A 163 -19.02 -19.98 -12.49
CA LEU A 163 -19.81 -20.51 -13.60
C LEU A 163 -19.52 -21.98 -13.91
N SER A 164 -18.45 -22.55 -13.35
CA SER A 164 -18.06 -23.95 -13.52
C SER A 164 -18.77 -24.87 -12.52
#